data_74f77bdcbe892861243ea3eab5bdec47
#
_entry.id   74f77bdcbe892861243ea3eab5bdec47
#
_cell.length_a   1.000
_cell.length_b   1.000
_cell.length_c   1.000
_cell.angle_alpha   90.00
_cell.angle_beta   90.00
_cell.angle_gamma   90.00
#
_symmetry.space_group_name_H-M   'P 1'
#
loop_
_entity.id
_entity.type
_entity.pdbx_description
1 polymer ?
#
loop_
_entity_poly.entity_id
_entity_poly.type
_entity_poly.pdbx_seq_one_letter_code
_entity_poly.pdbx_strand_id
1 'polypeptide(L)'
;MVQQSRLEEILKAGSLEEILGTAVPYPKEIELRGEITEDVIREISRIKNEPEWMLRHRLKALELFKKLPMPRWVVGIEELDLESFSLYSKPEVGNEVKDWDDLPENIRKTFERLNIPEIEKRFLSGLTAVFDSESVYSQLKEEFEKKSIIMVPMEEAVQKYPDIVKRYFGRVFPAGEHKFSALHHALWSGGAFVYIPKGVRVPFPIEAFFVIGSALEGQFEHTLLIADEGSYVHFIEGCSAPMYKGFSFHDGMVEIYAHRNATVKFTTIQNWSRNVINFNNKRAIIEENAYVEWIEGSIGSHITYTYPSSVLKGEGARTAQYVVSLSNGPYLKDTGAKTWHLAPNTSSKIVSKSISANGGINIYRGLVRILKGAKNSTATVSCDSLIL
;
A
#
# COMPACT_ATOMS: atom_id res chain seq x y z
N MET A 1 -37.97 3.18 5.36
CA MET A 1 -38.15 4.60 4.99
C MET A 1 -36.84 5.33 4.74
N VAL A 2 -35.82 5.26 5.61
CA VAL A 2 -34.51 5.95 5.40
C VAL A 2 -33.73 5.41 4.19
N GLN A 3 -33.77 4.11 3.91
CA GLN A 3 -33.09 3.51 2.75
C GLN A 3 -33.79 3.84 1.40
N GLN A 4 -35.10 3.98 1.37
CA GLN A 4 -35.82 4.37 0.16
C GLN A 4 -35.60 5.82 -0.24
N SER A 5 -35.52 6.76 0.72
CA SER A 5 -35.22 8.16 0.44
C SER A 5 -33.80 8.37 -0.13
N ARG A 6 -32.83 7.59 0.36
CA ARG A 6 -31.44 7.61 -0.12
C ARG A 6 -31.29 7.06 -1.54
N LEU A 7 -32.08 6.03 -1.88
CA LEU A 7 -32.12 5.48 -3.24
C LEU A 7 -32.77 6.48 -4.23
N GLU A 8 -33.80 7.19 -3.81
CA GLU A 8 -34.44 8.24 -4.62
C GLU A 8 -33.56 9.47 -4.82
N GLU A 9 -32.74 9.84 -3.84
CA GLU A 9 -31.70 10.88 -3.99
C GLU A 9 -30.61 10.43 -4.97
N ILE A 10 -30.19 9.18 -4.87
CA ILE A 10 -29.23 8.56 -5.79
C ILE A 10 -29.74 8.53 -7.23
N LEU A 11 -31.01 8.24 -7.42
CA LEU A 11 -31.65 8.19 -8.75
C LEU A 11 -31.98 9.58 -9.34
N LYS A 12 -32.03 10.63 -8.50
CA LYS A 12 -32.24 12.02 -8.90
C LYS A 12 -30.96 12.76 -9.21
N ALA A 13 -29.81 12.32 -8.69
CA ALA A 13 -28.52 12.89 -9.01
C ALA A 13 -28.13 12.48 -10.45
N GLY A 14 -27.87 13.46 -11.29
CA GLY A 14 -27.70 13.28 -12.73
C GLY A 14 -26.46 12.50 -13.17
N SER A 15 -25.50 12.25 -12.28
CA SER A 15 -24.32 11.42 -12.52
C SER A 15 -23.77 10.84 -11.22
N LEU A 16 -23.09 9.69 -11.32
CA LEU A 16 -22.35 9.12 -10.17
C LEU A 16 -21.32 10.11 -9.59
N GLU A 17 -20.80 11.01 -10.40
CA GLU A 17 -19.86 12.07 -10.03
C GLU A 17 -20.47 13.12 -9.12
N GLU A 18 -21.77 13.43 -9.30
CA GLU A 18 -22.53 14.33 -8.41
C GLU A 18 -22.91 13.63 -7.09
N ILE A 19 -23.14 12.32 -7.13
CA ILE A 19 -23.53 11.51 -5.96
C ILE A 19 -22.36 11.25 -5.01
N LEU A 20 -21.19 10.92 -5.56
CA LEU A 20 -20.00 10.59 -4.77
C LEU A 20 -19.28 11.82 -4.22
N GLY A 21 -19.76 13.00 -4.60
CA GLY A 21 -19.26 14.27 -4.12
C GLY A 21 -17.85 14.58 -4.59
N THR A 22 -17.63 15.80 -4.96
CA THR A 22 -16.30 16.34 -5.16
C THR A 22 -15.46 16.19 -3.91
N ALA A 23 -14.15 15.96 -4.08
CA ALA A 23 -13.19 16.06 -2.98
C ALA A 23 -13.43 17.34 -2.17
N VAL A 24 -13.27 17.24 -0.85
CA VAL A 24 -13.36 18.43 0.00
C VAL A 24 -12.08 19.24 -0.22
N PRO A 25 -12.15 20.49 -0.73
CA PRO A 25 -10.97 21.31 -0.87
C PRO A 25 -10.29 21.53 0.47
N TYR A 26 -8.96 21.43 0.50
CA TYR A 26 -8.15 21.70 1.69
C TYR A 26 -6.91 22.51 1.29
N PRO A 27 -6.40 23.37 2.17
CA PRO A 27 -5.17 24.11 1.92
C PRO A 27 -3.96 23.17 2.01
N LYS A 28 -2.99 23.41 1.15
CA LYS A 28 -1.69 22.74 1.18
C LYS A 28 -0.64 23.70 1.71
N GLU A 29 0.13 23.27 2.69
CA GLU A 29 1.28 24.03 3.21
C GLU A 29 2.44 23.96 2.22
N ILE A 30 2.67 22.78 1.63
CA ILE A 30 3.75 22.54 0.67
C ILE A 30 3.21 21.67 -0.48
N GLU A 31 3.62 22.00 -1.69
CA GLU A 31 3.39 21.16 -2.86
C GLU A 31 4.60 21.25 -3.79
N LEU A 32 5.20 20.11 -4.12
CA LEU A 32 6.30 19.98 -5.07
C LEU A 32 5.79 19.30 -6.33
N ARG A 33 5.92 19.97 -7.47
CA ARG A 33 5.48 19.49 -8.80
C ARG A 33 6.59 19.68 -9.83
N GLY A 34 6.46 19.02 -10.96
CA GLY A 34 7.30 19.17 -12.14
C GLY A 34 8.35 18.07 -12.27
N GLU A 35 9.50 18.40 -12.84
CA GLU A 35 10.54 17.42 -13.14
C GLU A 35 11.10 16.74 -11.89
N ILE A 36 11.31 15.41 -11.99
CA ILE A 36 11.87 14.59 -10.91
C ILE A 36 13.39 14.79 -10.87
N THR A 37 13.82 15.85 -10.20
CA THR A 37 15.21 16.29 -10.10
C THR A 37 15.85 15.93 -8.76
N GLU A 38 17.17 16.07 -8.70
CA GLU A 38 17.92 15.94 -7.46
C GLU A 38 17.50 16.99 -6.42
N ASP A 39 17.18 18.21 -6.85
CA ASP A 39 16.75 19.29 -5.96
C ASP A 39 15.42 18.98 -5.29
N VAL A 40 14.45 18.41 -6.02
CA VAL A 40 13.17 17.94 -5.46
C VAL A 40 13.42 16.85 -4.40
N ILE A 41 14.29 15.90 -4.68
CA ILE A 41 14.63 14.81 -3.73
C ILE A 41 15.28 15.38 -2.46
N ARG A 42 16.20 16.32 -2.60
CA ARG A 42 16.85 17.00 -1.47
C ARG A 42 15.83 17.79 -0.64
N GLU A 43 14.89 18.45 -1.31
CA GLU A 43 13.86 19.23 -0.63
C GLU A 43 12.89 18.32 0.16
N ILE A 44 12.43 17.19 -0.42
CA ILE A 44 11.63 16.19 0.31
C ILE A 44 12.39 15.73 1.56
N SER A 45 13.66 15.34 1.40
CA SER A 45 14.49 14.87 2.52
C SER A 45 14.69 15.95 3.59
N ARG A 46 14.83 17.22 3.19
CA ARG A 46 14.92 18.36 4.10
C ARG A 46 13.63 18.59 4.88
N ILE A 47 12.48 18.57 4.19
CA ILE A 47 11.14 18.72 4.80
C ILE A 47 10.90 17.61 5.84
N LYS A 48 11.27 16.38 5.50
CA LYS A 48 11.14 15.21 6.37
C LYS A 48 12.23 15.13 7.46
N ASN A 49 13.18 16.07 7.48
CA ASN A 49 14.31 16.07 8.41
C ASN A 49 15.05 14.72 8.45
N GLU A 50 15.27 14.13 7.27
CA GLU A 50 15.84 12.80 7.15
C GLU A 50 17.34 12.77 7.45
N PRO A 51 17.85 11.68 8.05
CA PRO A 51 19.28 11.48 8.20
C PRO A 51 19.95 11.26 6.85
N GLU A 52 21.22 11.66 6.74
CA GLU A 52 22.05 11.63 5.52
C GLU A 52 22.04 10.28 4.78
N TRP A 53 21.92 9.16 5.51
CA TRP A 53 21.87 7.84 4.87
C TRP A 53 20.58 7.62 4.05
N MET A 54 19.44 8.21 4.47
CA MET A 54 18.18 8.14 3.74
C MET A 54 18.23 9.04 2.50
N LEU A 55 18.76 10.25 2.61
CA LEU A 55 19.00 11.10 1.44
C LEU A 55 19.87 10.39 0.40
N ARG A 56 20.98 9.77 0.81
CA ARG A 56 21.81 8.97 -0.12
C ARG A 56 21.04 7.82 -0.77
N HIS A 57 20.17 7.16 -0.02
CA HIS A 57 19.30 6.11 -0.56
C HIS A 57 18.37 6.65 -1.65
N ARG A 58 17.71 7.78 -1.40
CA ARG A 58 16.83 8.46 -2.37
C ARG A 58 17.57 8.88 -3.65
N LEU A 59 18.71 9.50 -3.51
CA LEU A 59 19.53 9.96 -4.65
C LEU A 59 20.00 8.79 -5.52
N LYS A 60 20.40 7.69 -4.89
CA LYS A 60 20.74 6.46 -5.63
C LYS A 60 19.52 5.87 -6.35
N ALA A 61 18.35 5.92 -5.75
CA ALA A 61 17.10 5.50 -6.38
C ALA A 61 16.73 6.40 -7.57
N LEU A 62 16.93 7.72 -7.46
CA LEU A 62 16.76 8.66 -8.57
C LEU A 62 17.68 8.34 -9.75
N GLU A 63 18.95 8.01 -9.49
CA GLU A 63 19.87 7.57 -10.55
C GLU A 63 19.37 6.31 -11.27
N LEU A 64 18.82 5.34 -10.51
CA LEU A 64 18.24 4.13 -11.07
C LEU A 64 16.98 4.44 -11.87
N PHE A 65 16.10 5.31 -11.38
CA PHE A 65 14.91 5.76 -12.10
C PHE A 65 15.25 6.36 -13.47
N LYS A 66 16.30 7.19 -13.55
CA LYS A 66 16.76 7.78 -14.80
C LYS A 66 17.35 6.75 -15.79
N LYS A 67 17.99 5.70 -15.27
CA LYS A 67 18.65 4.66 -16.08
C LYS A 67 17.73 3.52 -16.51
N LEU A 68 16.77 3.14 -15.69
CA LEU A 68 15.90 2.00 -15.95
C LEU A 68 14.85 2.33 -17.02
N PRO A 69 14.65 1.44 -18.02
CA PRO A 69 13.62 1.63 -19.02
C PRO A 69 12.22 1.47 -18.43
N MET A 70 11.23 2.04 -19.11
CA MET A 70 9.82 1.75 -18.80
C MET A 70 9.58 0.23 -18.93
N PRO A 71 8.95 -0.42 -17.96
CA PRO A 71 8.68 -1.85 -18.03
C PRO A 71 7.75 -2.19 -19.19
N ARG A 72 8.15 -3.13 -20.06
CA ARG A 72 7.35 -3.54 -21.22
C ARG A 72 6.08 -4.32 -20.90
N TRP A 73 5.93 -4.79 -19.68
CA TRP A 73 4.74 -5.53 -19.22
C TRP A 73 3.60 -4.64 -18.77
N VAL A 74 3.87 -3.36 -18.59
CA VAL A 74 2.86 -2.36 -18.21
C VAL A 74 2.05 -2.01 -19.46
N VAL A 75 0.72 -2.10 -19.36
CA VAL A 75 -0.22 -1.82 -20.44
C VAL A 75 -1.15 -0.69 -20.02
N GLY A 76 -1.28 0.34 -20.87
CA GLY A 76 -2.22 1.46 -20.64
C GLY A 76 -1.65 2.63 -19.83
N ILE A 77 -0.38 2.59 -19.46
CA ILE A 77 0.36 3.71 -18.86
C ILE A 77 1.69 3.98 -19.57
N GLU A 78 1.82 3.54 -20.83
CA GLU A 78 3.03 3.73 -21.62
C GLU A 78 3.34 5.21 -21.84
N GLU A 79 2.29 6.04 -21.93
CA GLU A 79 2.37 7.49 -22.17
C GLU A 79 2.12 8.29 -20.87
N LEU A 80 2.17 7.63 -19.70
CA LEU A 80 1.95 8.30 -18.41
C LEU A 80 3.04 9.34 -18.15
N ASP A 81 2.64 10.60 -18.09
CA ASP A 81 3.51 11.69 -17.69
C ASP A 81 3.55 11.78 -16.15
N LEU A 82 4.60 11.21 -15.57
CA LEU A 82 4.82 11.21 -14.12
C LEU A 82 5.10 12.59 -13.56
N GLU A 83 5.53 13.55 -14.39
CA GLU A 83 5.84 14.92 -13.97
C GLU A 83 4.59 15.82 -13.91
N SER A 84 3.47 15.33 -14.42
CA SER A 84 2.16 15.99 -14.32
C SER A 84 1.57 15.92 -12.90
N PHE A 85 2.04 14.97 -12.07
CA PHE A 85 1.56 14.79 -10.71
C PHE A 85 2.35 15.58 -9.70
N SER A 86 1.73 15.88 -8.56
CA SER A 86 2.43 16.34 -7.37
C SER A 86 3.38 15.23 -6.88
N LEU A 87 4.65 15.56 -6.72
CA LEU A 87 5.67 14.61 -6.26
C LEU A 87 5.70 14.50 -4.74
N TYR A 88 5.17 15.52 -4.09
CA TYR A 88 4.99 15.60 -2.65
C TYR A 88 3.98 16.67 -2.31
N SER A 89 3.06 16.36 -1.41
CA SER A 89 2.06 17.28 -0.89
C SER A 89 1.93 17.18 0.62
N LYS A 90 2.03 18.32 1.30
CA LYS A 90 1.77 18.44 2.72
C LYS A 90 0.50 19.26 2.94
N PRO A 91 -0.61 18.66 3.45
CA PRO A 91 -1.78 19.41 3.83
C PRO A 91 -1.47 20.34 5.01
N GLU A 92 -2.20 21.45 5.13
CA GLU A 92 -2.11 22.34 6.30
C GLU A 92 -2.85 21.70 7.48
N VAL A 93 -2.23 20.72 8.15
CA VAL A 93 -2.84 19.94 9.24
C VAL A 93 -2.22 20.27 10.60
N GLY A 94 -1.13 21.03 10.62
CA GLY A 94 -0.31 21.16 11.82
C GLY A 94 0.53 19.90 12.07
N ASN A 95 0.70 19.53 13.33
CA ASN A 95 1.38 18.29 13.70
C ASN A 95 0.42 17.09 13.60
N GLU A 96 0.98 15.88 13.45
CA GLU A 96 0.24 14.62 13.59
C GLU A 96 -0.58 14.64 14.88
N VAL A 97 -1.86 14.33 14.79
CA VAL A 97 -2.77 14.30 15.94
C VAL A 97 -2.91 12.89 16.48
N LYS A 98 -3.11 12.79 17.79
CA LYS A 98 -3.36 11.52 18.50
C LYS A 98 -4.85 11.27 18.74
N ASP A 99 -5.64 12.33 18.72
CA ASP A 99 -7.09 12.22 18.81
C ASP A 99 -7.71 12.50 17.43
N TRP A 100 -8.61 11.62 17.02
CA TRP A 100 -9.30 11.76 15.74
C TRP A 100 -10.15 13.03 15.66
N ASP A 101 -10.67 13.47 16.78
CA ASP A 101 -11.49 14.67 16.85
C ASP A 101 -10.68 15.96 16.68
N ASP A 102 -9.36 15.88 16.84
CA ASP A 102 -8.41 16.98 16.62
C ASP A 102 -8.02 17.12 15.13
N LEU A 103 -8.42 16.16 14.25
CA LEU A 103 -8.20 16.29 12.82
C LEU A 103 -8.93 17.50 12.25
N PRO A 104 -8.31 18.27 11.33
CA PRO A 104 -8.99 19.33 10.58
C PRO A 104 -10.31 18.84 9.97
N GLU A 105 -11.35 19.65 10.08
CA GLU A 105 -12.71 19.28 9.68
C GLU A 105 -12.82 18.78 8.24
N ASN A 106 -12.08 19.39 7.31
CA ASN A 106 -12.03 19.01 5.90
C ASN A 106 -11.43 17.60 5.70
N ILE A 107 -10.37 17.26 6.42
CA ILE A 107 -9.74 15.93 6.38
C ILE A 107 -10.70 14.91 7.00
N ARG A 108 -11.22 15.19 8.20
CA ARG A 108 -12.20 14.33 8.87
C ARG A 108 -13.41 14.06 7.99
N LYS A 109 -13.99 15.11 7.37
CA LYS A 109 -15.11 14.96 6.42
C LYS A 109 -14.76 14.10 5.21
N THR A 110 -13.51 14.12 4.72
CA THR A 110 -13.09 13.25 3.64
C THR A 110 -13.12 11.78 4.07
N PHE A 111 -12.58 11.46 5.25
CA PHE A 111 -12.65 10.11 5.81
C PHE A 111 -14.09 9.65 6.06
N GLU A 112 -14.95 10.53 6.58
CA GLU A 112 -16.37 10.24 6.80
C GLU A 112 -17.11 9.94 5.48
N ARG A 113 -16.85 10.73 4.42
CA ARG A 113 -17.42 10.50 3.08
C ARG A 113 -16.97 9.18 2.46
N LEU A 114 -15.75 8.76 2.72
CA LEU A 114 -15.22 7.48 2.29
C LEU A 114 -15.78 6.31 3.12
N ASN A 115 -16.68 6.64 4.06
CA ASN A 115 -17.36 5.68 4.93
C ASN A 115 -16.39 4.82 5.75
N ILE A 116 -15.29 5.45 6.24
CA ILE A 116 -14.36 4.84 7.17
C ILE A 116 -15.00 4.87 8.55
N PRO A 117 -15.50 3.74 9.06
CA PRO A 117 -16.41 3.76 10.22
C PRO A 117 -15.66 4.07 11.51
N GLU A 118 -16.27 4.87 12.37
CA GLU A 118 -15.83 5.02 13.78
C GLU A 118 -15.75 3.70 14.56
N ILE A 119 -16.53 2.73 14.15
CA ILE A 119 -16.57 1.38 14.73
C ILE A 119 -15.24 0.64 14.55
N GLU A 120 -14.53 0.82 13.45
CA GLU A 120 -13.24 0.16 13.21
C GLU A 120 -12.20 0.58 14.25
N LYS A 121 -12.19 1.86 14.64
CA LYS A 121 -11.29 2.39 15.68
C LYS A 121 -11.39 1.65 17.03
N ARG A 122 -12.56 1.15 17.38
CA ARG A 122 -12.78 0.47 18.68
C ARG A 122 -12.25 -0.95 18.73
N PHE A 123 -12.16 -1.62 17.58
CA PHE A 123 -11.78 -3.03 17.49
C PHE A 123 -10.33 -3.26 17.06
N LEU A 124 -9.64 -2.24 16.54
CA LEU A 124 -8.25 -2.33 16.11
C LEU A 124 -7.27 -2.28 17.29
N SER A 125 -6.11 -2.89 17.11
CA SER A 125 -4.99 -2.77 18.03
C SER A 125 -4.22 -1.46 17.84
N GLY A 126 -4.22 -0.93 16.65
CA GLY A 126 -3.62 0.34 16.27
C GLY A 126 -4.13 0.81 14.91
N LEU A 127 -4.08 2.10 14.66
CA LEU A 127 -4.52 2.75 13.43
C LEU A 127 -3.54 3.86 13.03
N THR A 128 -3.14 3.90 11.78
CA THR A 128 -2.42 5.02 11.16
C THR A 128 -3.21 5.51 9.95
N ALA A 129 -3.34 6.82 9.79
CA ALA A 129 -3.97 7.41 8.62
C ALA A 129 -3.00 8.36 7.91
N VAL A 130 -2.85 8.15 6.59
CA VAL A 130 -2.04 8.96 5.69
C VAL A 130 -2.96 9.69 4.72
N PHE A 131 -2.77 10.99 4.59
CA PHE A 131 -3.49 11.85 3.67
C PHE A 131 -2.48 12.53 2.74
N ASP A 132 -2.60 12.27 1.44
CA ASP A 132 -1.60 12.59 0.43
C ASP A 132 -0.20 12.05 0.79
N SER A 133 0.76 12.90 1.09
CA SER A 133 2.14 12.52 1.40
C SER A 133 2.47 12.54 2.90
N GLU A 134 1.47 12.76 3.77
CA GLU A 134 1.71 12.95 5.21
C GLU A 134 0.87 12.02 6.09
N SER A 135 1.49 11.51 7.15
CA SER A 135 0.76 10.87 8.23
C SER A 135 0.05 11.93 9.06
N VAL A 136 -1.28 11.86 9.09
CA VAL A 136 -2.11 12.84 9.79
C VAL A 136 -2.63 12.34 11.13
N TYR A 137 -2.63 11.03 11.32
CA TYR A 137 -3.08 10.37 12.54
C TYR A 137 -2.33 9.06 12.77
N SER A 138 -1.92 8.80 14.01
CA SER A 138 -1.38 7.50 14.41
C SER A 138 -1.64 7.23 15.88
N GLN A 139 -2.19 6.07 16.18
CA GLN A 139 -2.46 5.61 17.53
C GLN A 139 -2.24 4.11 17.66
N LEU A 140 -1.49 3.72 18.68
CA LEU A 140 -1.38 2.34 19.16
C LEU A 140 -1.99 2.26 20.55
N LYS A 141 -2.79 1.24 20.85
CA LYS A 141 -3.32 1.07 22.19
C LYS A 141 -2.21 0.85 23.22
N GLU A 142 -2.28 1.52 24.35
CA GLU A 142 -1.26 1.53 25.40
C GLU A 142 -0.85 0.12 25.87
N GLU A 143 -1.78 -0.82 25.88
CA GLU A 143 -1.50 -2.22 26.26
C GLU A 143 -0.54 -2.93 25.30
N PHE A 144 -0.46 -2.47 24.03
CA PHE A 144 0.45 -3.02 23.02
C PHE A 144 1.78 -2.30 23.03
N GLU A 145 1.82 -1.01 23.34
CA GLU A 145 3.06 -0.27 23.60
C GLU A 145 3.84 -0.92 24.75
N LYS A 146 3.15 -1.33 25.82
CA LYS A 146 3.75 -2.05 26.97
C LYS A 146 4.35 -3.40 26.58
N LYS A 147 3.95 -3.98 25.46
CA LYS A 147 4.55 -5.20 24.88
C LYS A 147 5.69 -4.91 23.91
N SER A 148 6.15 -3.66 23.85
CA SER A 148 7.20 -3.19 22.93
C SER A 148 6.85 -3.39 21.44
N ILE A 149 5.56 -3.43 21.11
CA ILE A 149 5.12 -3.32 19.72
C ILE A 149 5.38 -1.90 19.27
N ILE A 150 5.94 -1.74 18.09
CA ILE A 150 6.13 -0.43 17.46
C ILE A 150 5.16 -0.33 16.30
N MET A 151 4.38 0.73 16.27
CA MET A 151 3.58 1.17 15.15
C MET A 151 3.64 2.68 15.09
N VAL A 152 4.35 3.19 14.12
CA VAL A 152 4.57 4.63 13.92
C VAL A 152 4.58 4.93 12.42
N PRO A 153 4.40 6.21 12.02
CA PRO A 153 4.66 6.63 10.66
C PRO A 153 6.08 6.23 10.21
N MET A 154 6.23 5.89 8.93
CA MET A 154 7.53 5.45 8.41
C MET A 154 8.61 6.51 8.56
N GLU A 155 8.27 7.80 8.44
CA GLU A 155 9.17 8.94 8.63
C GLU A 155 9.67 9.02 10.08
N GLU A 156 8.80 8.79 11.04
CA GLU A 156 9.16 8.75 12.46
C GLU A 156 10.11 7.59 12.73
N ALA A 157 9.85 6.42 12.11
CA ALA A 157 10.70 5.26 12.25
C ALA A 157 12.13 5.51 11.73
N VAL A 158 12.28 6.22 10.61
CA VAL A 158 13.60 6.60 10.06
C VAL A 158 14.43 7.39 11.07
N GLN A 159 13.78 8.22 11.88
CA GLN A 159 14.44 9.05 12.88
C GLN A 159 14.65 8.32 14.21
N LYS A 160 13.62 7.63 14.73
CA LYS A 160 13.65 7.04 16.07
C LYS A 160 14.25 5.63 16.12
N TYR A 161 14.13 4.88 15.01
CA TYR A 161 14.59 3.48 14.90
C TYR A 161 15.55 3.25 13.72
N PRO A 162 16.55 4.12 13.49
CA PRO A 162 17.37 4.10 12.28
C PRO A 162 18.11 2.78 12.06
N ASP A 163 18.53 2.09 13.11
CA ASP A 163 19.25 0.83 12.98
C ASP A 163 18.36 -0.31 12.46
N ILE A 164 17.09 -0.34 12.91
CA ILE A 164 16.11 -1.31 12.41
C ILE A 164 15.78 -0.95 10.96
N VAL A 165 15.43 0.30 10.69
CA VAL A 165 15.06 0.73 9.34
C VAL A 165 16.18 0.48 8.33
N LYS A 166 17.43 0.85 8.61
CA LYS A 166 18.59 0.57 7.75
C LYS A 166 18.77 -0.91 7.42
N ARG A 167 18.43 -1.78 8.37
CA ARG A 167 18.57 -3.22 8.23
C ARG A 167 17.56 -3.83 7.25
N TYR A 168 16.34 -3.27 7.19
CA TYR A 168 15.21 -3.89 6.51
C TYR A 168 14.70 -3.11 5.30
N PHE A 169 14.69 -1.78 5.35
CA PHE A 169 14.13 -0.91 4.31
C PHE A 169 14.80 -1.11 2.95
N GLY A 170 14.00 -1.31 1.90
CA GLY A 170 14.47 -1.49 0.53
C GLY A 170 15.25 -2.78 0.29
N ARG A 171 15.09 -3.80 1.16
CA ARG A 171 15.79 -5.08 1.04
C ARG A 171 14.93 -6.19 0.45
N VAL A 172 13.63 -6.14 0.70
CA VAL A 172 12.67 -7.10 0.15
C VAL A 172 12.30 -6.69 -1.27
N PHE A 173 12.07 -5.40 -1.48
CA PHE A 173 11.73 -4.84 -2.78
C PHE A 173 12.72 -3.72 -3.15
N PRO A 174 13.89 -4.06 -3.72
CA PRO A 174 14.95 -3.06 -3.94
C PRO A 174 14.61 -2.08 -5.08
N ALA A 175 15.13 -0.88 -4.98
CA ALA A 175 14.96 0.19 -5.98
C ALA A 175 15.34 -0.22 -7.42
N GLY A 176 16.27 -1.15 -7.58
CA GLY A 176 16.73 -1.61 -8.89
C GLY A 176 15.85 -2.66 -9.58
N GLU A 177 14.71 -3.04 -9.02
CA GLU A 177 13.84 -4.08 -9.58
C GLU A 177 13.21 -3.63 -10.92
N HIS A 178 12.68 -2.42 -10.98
CA HIS A 178 12.13 -1.77 -12.17
C HIS A 178 11.98 -0.26 -11.96
N LYS A 179 11.61 0.48 -13.02
CA LYS A 179 11.52 1.94 -13.00
C LYS A 179 10.60 2.49 -11.90
N PHE A 180 9.42 1.88 -11.67
CA PHE A 180 8.49 2.32 -10.62
C PHE A 180 9.02 2.03 -9.20
N SER A 181 9.72 0.92 -8.98
CA SER A 181 10.38 0.72 -7.68
C SER A 181 11.46 1.76 -7.41
N ALA A 182 12.22 2.15 -8.45
CA ALA A 182 13.20 3.23 -8.34
C ALA A 182 12.52 4.58 -8.05
N LEU A 183 11.42 4.89 -8.74
CA LEU A 183 10.61 6.08 -8.49
C LEU A 183 10.12 6.12 -7.06
N HIS A 184 9.52 5.02 -6.60
CA HIS A 184 9.03 4.88 -5.24
C HIS A 184 10.13 5.19 -4.21
N HIS A 185 11.28 4.53 -4.31
CA HIS A 185 12.38 4.74 -3.37
C HIS A 185 12.98 6.15 -3.41
N ALA A 186 12.82 6.87 -4.52
CA ALA A 186 13.25 8.27 -4.63
C ALA A 186 12.26 9.23 -3.96
N LEU A 187 10.93 8.98 -4.12
CA LEU A 187 9.87 9.91 -3.73
C LEU A 187 9.08 9.50 -2.48
N TRP A 188 9.27 8.30 -1.93
CA TRP A 188 8.42 7.79 -0.87
C TRP A 188 8.16 8.82 0.24
N SER A 189 6.90 8.89 0.69
CA SER A 189 6.45 9.78 1.75
C SER A 189 5.22 9.16 2.39
N GLY A 190 5.14 9.17 3.70
CA GLY A 190 4.08 8.47 4.41
C GLY A 190 4.28 6.95 4.46
N GLY A 191 3.33 6.29 5.06
CA GLY A 191 3.33 4.85 5.25
C GLY A 191 3.45 4.43 6.70
N ALA A 192 3.49 3.12 6.95
CA ALA A 192 3.49 2.55 8.28
C ALA A 192 4.76 1.73 8.56
N PHE A 193 5.36 1.97 9.71
CA PHE A 193 6.39 1.11 10.26
C PHE A 193 5.79 0.27 11.39
N VAL A 194 5.85 -1.05 11.26
CA VAL A 194 5.33 -2.00 12.24
C VAL A 194 6.40 -3.01 12.62
N TYR A 195 6.70 -3.09 13.91
CA TYR A 195 7.59 -4.11 14.47
C TYR A 195 6.87 -4.88 15.58
N ILE A 196 6.77 -6.19 15.39
CA ILE A 196 6.17 -7.09 16.39
C ILE A 196 7.29 -7.91 17.02
N PRO A 197 7.55 -7.75 18.33
CA PRO A 197 8.63 -8.44 19.02
C PRO A 197 8.45 -9.96 19.06
N LYS A 198 9.54 -10.66 19.29
CA LYS A 198 9.61 -12.11 19.41
C LYS A 198 8.53 -12.66 20.36
N GLY A 199 7.77 -13.64 19.87
CA GLY A 199 6.73 -14.35 20.61
C GLY A 199 5.46 -13.55 20.92
N VAL A 200 5.40 -12.27 20.53
CA VAL A 200 4.24 -11.42 20.77
C VAL A 200 3.14 -11.74 19.76
N ARG A 201 1.92 -11.92 20.28
CA ARG A 201 0.71 -12.11 19.47
C ARG A 201 -0.18 -10.89 19.60
N VAL A 202 -0.48 -10.26 18.47
CA VAL A 202 -1.41 -9.12 18.40
C VAL A 202 -2.83 -9.69 18.24
N PRO A 203 -3.73 -9.51 19.22
CA PRO A 203 -5.03 -10.19 19.23
C PRO A 203 -6.03 -9.62 18.23
N PHE A 204 -5.95 -8.33 17.92
CA PHE A 204 -6.81 -7.63 16.98
C PHE A 204 -5.97 -7.05 15.84
N PRO A 205 -6.54 -6.82 14.65
CA PRO A 205 -5.80 -6.23 13.55
C PRO A 205 -5.18 -4.88 13.90
N ILE A 206 -4.09 -4.58 13.24
CA ILE A 206 -3.50 -3.24 13.09
C ILE A 206 -3.89 -2.74 11.70
N GLU A 207 -4.23 -1.47 11.55
CA GLU A 207 -4.67 -0.92 10.28
C GLU A 207 -3.86 0.32 9.87
N ALA A 208 -3.63 0.45 8.56
CA ALA A 208 -3.20 1.70 7.95
C ALA A 208 -4.19 2.11 6.86
N PHE A 209 -4.53 3.39 6.84
CA PHE A 209 -5.44 3.97 5.86
C PHE A 209 -4.72 5.01 5.00
N PHE A 210 -4.80 4.85 3.67
CA PHE A 210 -4.18 5.74 2.70
C PHE A 210 -5.25 6.44 1.86
N VAL A 211 -5.23 7.78 1.87
CA VAL A 211 -6.20 8.60 1.16
C VAL A 211 -5.48 9.60 0.26
N ILE A 212 -5.86 9.65 -1.01
CA ILE A 212 -5.51 10.74 -1.93
C ILE A 212 -6.65 11.75 -1.89
N GLY A 213 -6.38 12.97 -1.43
CA GLY A 213 -7.39 13.99 -1.17
C GLY A 213 -7.76 14.84 -2.36
N SER A 214 -6.91 14.96 -3.39
CA SER A 214 -7.13 15.85 -4.55
C SER A 214 -6.65 15.29 -5.87
N ALA A 215 -7.02 15.94 -6.97
CA ALA A 215 -6.56 15.60 -8.31
C ALA A 215 -5.09 15.91 -8.52
N LEU A 216 -4.46 15.19 -9.45
CA LEU A 216 -3.06 15.36 -9.83
C LEU A 216 -2.08 15.10 -8.69
N GLU A 217 -2.49 14.32 -7.68
CA GLU A 217 -1.60 13.87 -6.62
C GLU A 217 -0.82 12.62 -7.05
N GLY A 218 0.46 12.62 -6.71
CA GLY A 218 1.27 11.41 -6.60
C GLY A 218 1.40 11.02 -5.12
N GLN A 219 0.99 9.81 -4.76
CA GLN A 219 1.16 9.27 -3.42
C GLN A 219 2.11 8.07 -3.47
N PHE A 220 3.13 8.06 -2.60
CA PHE A 220 4.22 7.10 -2.61
C PHE A 220 4.43 6.53 -1.20
N GLU A 221 3.42 5.88 -0.61
CA GLU A 221 3.52 5.39 0.76
C GLU A 221 4.33 4.09 0.87
N HIS A 222 5.12 3.97 1.94
CA HIS A 222 5.98 2.83 2.21
C HIS A 222 5.63 2.14 3.53
N THR A 223 5.07 0.95 3.45
CA THR A 223 4.79 0.11 4.63
C THR A 223 5.91 -0.91 4.83
N LEU A 224 6.54 -0.86 6.01
CA LEU A 224 7.55 -1.84 6.44
C LEU A 224 7.04 -2.60 7.66
N LEU A 225 6.74 -3.89 7.50
CA LEU A 225 6.26 -4.76 8.56
C LEU A 225 7.28 -5.85 8.90
N ILE A 226 7.72 -5.88 10.15
CA ILE A 226 8.66 -6.87 10.67
C ILE A 226 7.97 -7.67 11.77
N ALA A 227 7.75 -8.95 11.53
CA ALA A 227 7.23 -9.91 12.49
C ALA A 227 8.40 -10.78 12.99
N ASP A 228 8.86 -10.53 14.22
CA ASP A 228 10.00 -11.25 14.79
C ASP A 228 9.63 -12.70 15.15
N GLU A 229 10.59 -13.49 15.54
CA GLU A 229 10.46 -14.93 15.74
C GLU A 229 9.24 -15.32 16.59
N GLY A 230 8.39 -16.20 16.04
CA GLY A 230 7.20 -16.72 16.73
C GLY A 230 6.07 -15.72 16.96
N SER A 231 6.17 -14.52 16.42
CA SER A 231 5.14 -13.48 16.55
C SER A 231 3.93 -13.73 15.63
N TYR A 232 2.83 -13.02 15.92
CA TYR A 232 1.61 -13.04 15.11
C TYR A 232 1.05 -11.64 14.96
N VAL A 233 0.72 -11.27 13.72
CA VAL A 233 0.01 -10.02 13.41
C VAL A 233 -0.93 -10.20 12.23
N HIS A 234 -2.07 -9.54 12.30
CA HIS A 234 -2.93 -9.26 11.17
C HIS A 234 -2.87 -7.75 10.89
N PHE A 235 -2.37 -7.40 9.71
CA PHE A 235 -2.31 -6.02 9.24
C PHE A 235 -3.36 -5.80 8.15
N ILE A 236 -4.11 -4.71 8.24
CA ILE A 236 -5.11 -4.30 7.26
C ILE A 236 -4.64 -3.01 6.61
N GLU A 237 -4.72 -2.95 5.31
CA GLU A 237 -4.44 -1.76 4.51
C GLU A 237 -5.69 -1.35 3.76
N GLY A 238 -6.19 -0.16 4.06
CA GLY A 238 -7.31 0.46 3.37
C GLY A 238 -6.80 1.59 2.48
N CYS A 239 -7.19 1.57 1.19
CA CYS A 239 -6.80 2.62 0.25
C CYS A 239 -8.03 3.18 -0.44
N SER A 240 -8.18 4.52 -0.44
CA SER A 240 -9.33 5.17 -1.05
C SER A 240 -9.02 6.58 -1.54
N ALA A 241 -9.85 7.08 -2.45
CA ALA A 241 -9.84 8.46 -2.90
C ALA A 241 -11.26 8.90 -3.26
N PRO A 242 -11.67 10.14 -2.96
CA PRO A 242 -12.90 10.71 -3.50
C PRO A 242 -12.77 10.93 -5.00
N MET A 243 -13.91 11.08 -5.69
CA MET A 243 -13.90 11.44 -7.11
C MET A 243 -13.59 12.93 -7.31
N TYR A 244 -12.71 13.23 -8.27
CA TYR A 244 -12.35 14.57 -8.69
C TYR A 244 -12.02 14.59 -10.20
N LYS A 245 -11.88 15.79 -10.78
CA LYS A 245 -11.48 15.92 -12.18
C LYS A 245 -9.98 15.76 -12.32
N GLY A 246 -9.55 14.91 -13.28
CA GLY A 246 -8.14 14.59 -13.53
C GLY A 246 -7.73 13.27 -12.90
N PHE A 247 -6.56 12.78 -13.27
CA PHE A 247 -5.98 11.55 -12.73
C PHE A 247 -5.10 11.86 -11.53
N SER A 248 -4.95 10.87 -10.65
CA SER A 248 -3.90 10.82 -9.63
C SER A 248 -3.15 9.49 -9.73
N PHE A 249 -1.95 9.48 -9.21
CA PHE A 249 -1.05 8.34 -9.28
C PHE A 249 -0.71 7.85 -7.87
N HIS A 250 -0.94 6.58 -7.64
CA HIS A 250 -0.58 5.89 -6.41
C HIS A 250 0.50 4.85 -6.71
N ASP A 251 1.63 4.92 -6.03
CA ASP A 251 2.70 3.93 -6.08
C ASP A 251 3.04 3.48 -4.65
N GLY A 252 2.29 2.50 -4.16
CA GLY A 252 2.47 1.93 -2.84
C GLY A 252 3.56 0.86 -2.79
N MET A 253 4.28 0.78 -1.66
CA MET A 253 5.23 -0.30 -1.41
C MET A 253 5.01 -0.95 -0.06
N VAL A 254 4.97 -2.28 -0.07
CA VAL A 254 4.86 -3.10 1.15
C VAL A 254 6.00 -4.09 1.20
N GLU A 255 6.82 -3.97 2.23
CA GLU A 255 7.89 -4.92 2.55
C GLU A 255 7.56 -5.67 3.85
N ILE A 256 7.49 -7.00 3.78
CA ILE A 256 7.21 -7.85 4.94
C ILE A 256 8.40 -8.76 5.23
N TYR A 257 8.81 -8.79 6.49
CA TYR A 257 9.72 -9.78 7.04
C TYR A 257 8.98 -10.66 8.05
N ALA A 258 8.81 -11.93 7.73
CA ALA A 258 8.30 -12.93 8.64
C ALA A 258 9.47 -13.82 9.09
N HIS A 259 10.01 -13.54 10.28
CA HIS A 259 11.09 -14.34 10.86
C HIS A 259 10.62 -15.73 11.28
N ARG A 260 11.54 -16.58 11.70
CA ARG A 260 11.27 -17.99 12.04
C ARG A 260 10.01 -18.16 12.89
N ASN A 261 9.11 -19.06 12.49
CA ASN A 261 7.83 -19.36 13.14
C ASN A 261 6.85 -18.18 13.23
N ALA A 262 7.12 -17.03 12.63
CA ALA A 262 6.20 -15.90 12.62
C ALA A 262 5.00 -16.15 11.70
N THR A 263 3.88 -15.52 12.02
CA THR A 263 2.68 -15.52 11.19
C THR A 263 2.22 -14.09 10.91
N VAL A 264 2.14 -13.75 9.64
CA VAL A 264 1.62 -12.45 9.18
C VAL A 264 0.40 -12.71 8.29
N LYS A 265 -0.72 -12.06 8.60
CA LYS A 265 -1.83 -11.89 7.68
C LYS A 265 -1.82 -10.45 7.20
N PHE A 266 -1.85 -10.25 5.89
CA PHE A 266 -1.90 -8.94 5.26
C PHE A 266 -3.13 -8.86 4.39
N THR A 267 -4.08 -8.02 4.78
CA THR A 267 -5.31 -7.78 4.03
C THR A 267 -5.28 -6.36 3.46
N THR A 268 -5.55 -6.21 2.17
CA THR A 268 -5.69 -4.89 1.57
C THR A 268 -6.97 -4.77 0.77
N ILE A 269 -7.62 -3.60 0.91
CA ILE A 269 -8.80 -3.21 0.14
C ILE A 269 -8.46 -1.95 -0.64
N GLN A 270 -8.32 -2.11 -1.95
CA GLN A 270 -8.00 -1.06 -2.91
C GLN A 270 -9.31 -0.52 -3.52
N ASN A 271 -9.92 0.45 -2.84
CA ASN A 271 -11.18 1.07 -3.27
C ASN A 271 -10.97 2.52 -3.73
N TRP A 272 -10.05 2.69 -4.66
CA TRP A 272 -9.75 3.97 -5.28
C TRP A 272 -10.89 4.49 -6.15
N SER A 273 -11.01 5.79 -6.30
CA SER A 273 -11.88 6.37 -7.33
C SER A 273 -11.42 6.01 -8.74
N ARG A 274 -12.32 6.11 -9.72
CA ARG A 274 -12.10 5.69 -11.11
C ARG A 274 -11.07 6.49 -11.89
N ASN A 275 -10.52 7.53 -11.31
CA ASN A 275 -9.48 8.38 -11.87
C ASN A 275 -8.11 8.22 -11.17
N VAL A 276 -7.92 7.14 -10.41
CA VAL A 276 -6.62 6.80 -9.83
C VAL A 276 -5.93 5.72 -10.68
N ILE A 277 -4.67 5.95 -11.01
CA ILE A 277 -3.75 4.94 -11.53
C ILE A 277 -3.02 4.36 -10.33
N ASN A 278 -3.26 3.08 -10.06
CA ASN A 278 -2.81 2.41 -8.85
C ASN A 278 -1.72 1.37 -9.16
N PHE A 279 -0.52 1.61 -8.65
CA PHE A 279 0.63 0.74 -8.78
C PHE A 279 1.08 0.26 -7.39
N ASN A 280 1.18 -1.07 -7.19
CA ASN A 280 1.53 -1.63 -5.89
C ASN A 280 2.71 -2.60 -5.98
N ASN A 281 3.73 -2.34 -5.18
CA ASN A 281 4.92 -3.16 -5.04
C ASN A 281 4.87 -3.90 -3.70
N LYS A 282 4.49 -5.18 -3.70
CA LYS A 282 4.28 -5.93 -2.45
C LYS A 282 5.13 -7.20 -2.43
N ARG A 283 5.97 -7.36 -1.39
CA ARG A 283 6.77 -8.59 -1.24
C ARG A 283 7.03 -8.94 0.22
N ALA A 284 7.04 -10.25 0.50
CA ALA A 284 7.43 -10.81 1.78
C ALA A 284 8.66 -11.72 1.63
N ILE A 285 9.58 -11.63 2.60
CA ILE A 285 10.58 -12.67 2.88
C ILE A 285 10.06 -13.52 4.05
N ILE A 286 10.01 -14.84 3.84
CA ILE A 286 9.40 -15.79 4.76
C ILE A 286 10.48 -16.79 5.19
N GLU A 287 10.84 -16.75 6.46
CA GLU A 287 11.88 -17.60 7.04
C GLU A 287 11.33 -18.96 7.51
N GLU A 288 12.16 -19.73 8.20
CA GLU A 288 11.87 -21.10 8.61
C GLU A 288 10.53 -21.22 9.35
N ASN A 289 9.67 -22.15 8.87
CA ASN A 289 8.33 -22.43 9.39
C ASN A 289 7.39 -21.22 9.49
N ALA A 290 7.77 -20.04 8.99
CA ALA A 290 6.92 -18.87 9.00
C ALA A 290 5.80 -18.96 7.94
N TYR A 291 4.75 -18.18 8.17
CA TYR A 291 3.58 -18.11 7.29
C TYR A 291 3.18 -16.69 6.99
N VAL A 292 3.00 -16.39 5.70
CA VAL A 292 2.42 -15.11 5.26
C VAL A 292 1.17 -15.39 4.42
N GLU A 293 0.07 -14.76 4.80
CA GLU A 293 -1.19 -14.75 4.04
C GLU A 293 -1.42 -13.37 3.45
N TRP A 294 -1.64 -13.32 2.14
CA TRP A 294 -2.05 -12.13 1.42
C TRP A 294 -3.51 -12.24 1.03
N ILE A 295 -4.30 -11.23 1.36
CA ILE A 295 -5.69 -11.06 0.90
C ILE A 295 -5.77 -9.71 0.21
N GLU A 296 -5.98 -9.71 -1.10
CA GLU A 296 -5.98 -8.52 -1.95
C GLU A 296 -7.35 -8.35 -2.59
N GLY A 297 -8.04 -7.25 -2.30
CA GLY A 297 -9.29 -6.84 -2.93
C GLY A 297 -9.08 -5.58 -3.77
N SER A 298 -9.13 -5.69 -5.10
CA SER A 298 -9.02 -4.55 -6.03
C SER A 298 -10.37 -4.25 -6.68
N ILE A 299 -11.02 -3.18 -6.23
CA ILE A 299 -12.39 -2.82 -6.62
C ILE A 299 -12.42 -1.53 -7.44
N GLY A 300 -11.76 -0.49 -6.98
CA GLY A 300 -11.70 0.83 -7.61
C GLY A 300 -10.54 1.00 -8.60
N SER A 301 -10.19 2.23 -8.91
CA SER A 301 -9.16 2.71 -9.83
C SER A 301 -9.47 2.63 -11.32
N HIS A 302 -8.82 3.48 -12.09
CA HIS A 302 -8.81 3.41 -13.57
C HIS A 302 -7.97 2.24 -14.06
N ILE A 303 -6.74 2.17 -13.57
CA ILE A 303 -5.80 1.08 -13.85
C ILE A 303 -5.21 0.61 -12.52
N THR A 304 -5.10 -0.69 -12.32
CA THR A 304 -4.39 -1.28 -11.18
C THR A 304 -3.31 -2.24 -11.67
N TYR A 305 -2.11 -2.12 -11.08
CA TYR A 305 -1.06 -3.13 -11.14
C TYR A 305 -0.73 -3.58 -9.73
N THR A 306 -1.00 -4.85 -9.41
CA THR A 306 -0.69 -5.40 -8.10
C THR A 306 -0.34 -6.88 -8.18
N TYR A 307 0.83 -7.23 -7.64
CA TYR A 307 1.34 -8.60 -7.65
C TYR A 307 1.98 -8.92 -6.31
N PRO A 308 1.19 -9.18 -5.25
CA PRO A 308 1.77 -9.62 -3.99
C PRO A 308 2.70 -10.80 -4.23
N SER A 309 3.86 -10.73 -3.64
CA SER A 309 4.90 -11.71 -3.89
C SER A 309 5.51 -12.26 -2.60
N SER A 310 5.89 -13.54 -2.62
CA SER A 310 6.43 -14.25 -1.47
C SER A 310 7.72 -14.98 -1.82
N VAL A 311 8.76 -14.77 -1.03
CA VAL A 311 10.03 -15.47 -1.12
C VAL A 311 10.14 -16.44 0.07
N LEU A 312 9.93 -17.73 -0.19
CA LEU A 312 10.00 -18.81 0.80
C LEU A 312 11.47 -19.19 1.01
N LYS A 313 12.14 -18.45 1.90
CA LYS A 313 13.58 -18.48 2.11
C LYS A 313 14.00 -19.56 3.11
N GLY A 314 13.17 -19.84 4.10
CA GLY A 314 13.46 -20.82 5.14
C GLY A 314 12.77 -22.17 4.88
N GLU A 315 13.32 -23.23 5.45
CA GLU A 315 12.71 -24.56 5.40
C GLU A 315 11.31 -24.54 6.04
N GLY A 316 10.34 -25.21 5.43
CA GLY A 316 8.96 -25.26 5.94
C GLY A 316 8.19 -23.94 5.82
N ALA A 317 8.76 -22.89 5.18
CA ALA A 317 8.07 -21.63 4.96
C ALA A 317 6.82 -21.81 4.08
N ARG A 318 5.76 -21.05 4.38
CA ARG A 318 4.47 -21.22 3.71
C ARG A 318 3.85 -19.87 3.35
N THR A 319 3.09 -19.84 2.26
CA THR A 319 2.28 -18.67 1.89
C THR A 319 0.94 -19.07 1.28
N ALA A 320 -0.08 -18.24 1.53
CA ALA A 320 -1.32 -18.25 0.76
C ALA A 320 -1.57 -16.84 0.21
N GLN A 321 -2.04 -16.76 -1.03
CA GLN A 321 -2.28 -15.51 -1.73
C GLN A 321 -3.68 -15.58 -2.36
N TYR A 322 -4.59 -14.73 -1.88
CA TYR A 322 -5.96 -14.60 -2.35
C TYR A 322 -6.12 -13.24 -3.00
N VAL A 323 -6.33 -13.22 -4.31
CA VAL A 323 -6.47 -12.00 -5.09
C VAL A 323 -7.85 -11.95 -5.72
N VAL A 324 -8.61 -10.92 -5.41
CA VAL A 324 -9.94 -10.67 -5.98
C VAL A 324 -9.93 -9.33 -6.71
N SER A 325 -10.35 -9.32 -7.97
CA SER A 325 -10.41 -8.10 -8.77
C SER A 325 -11.75 -7.93 -9.48
N LEU A 326 -12.28 -6.70 -9.43
CA LEU A 326 -13.49 -6.29 -10.11
C LEU A 326 -13.18 -5.16 -11.10
N SER A 327 -13.40 -5.39 -12.39
CA SER A 327 -13.35 -4.36 -13.42
C SER A 327 -14.74 -4.17 -14.01
N ASN A 328 -15.37 -3.05 -13.67
CA ASN A 328 -16.73 -2.71 -14.12
C ASN A 328 -16.75 -1.36 -14.83
N GLY A 329 -16.75 -1.37 -16.17
CA GLY A 329 -16.54 -0.24 -17.05
C GLY A 329 -15.17 -0.32 -17.74
N PRO A 330 -14.76 0.69 -18.52
CA PRO A 330 -13.53 0.69 -19.32
C PRO A 330 -12.28 0.84 -18.45
N TYR A 331 -12.11 -0.07 -17.48
CA TYR A 331 -11.02 -0.06 -16.50
C TYR A 331 -10.18 -1.31 -16.63
N LEU A 332 -8.90 -1.20 -16.25
CA LEU A 332 -7.93 -2.29 -16.34
C LEU A 332 -7.47 -2.72 -14.94
N LYS A 333 -7.54 -4.02 -14.69
CA LYS A 333 -6.93 -4.66 -13.51
C LYS A 333 -5.91 -5.68 -13.98
N ASP A 334 -4.63 -5.34 -13.90
CA ASP A 334 -3.52 -6.25 -14.16
C ASP A 334 -3.00 -6.75 -12.80
N THR A 335 -3.51 -7.90 -12.40
CA THR A 335 -3.30 -8.45 -11.06
C THR A 335 -2.67 -9.83 -11.13
N GLY A 336 -2.22 -10.32 -9.99
CA GLY A 336 -1.67 -11.67 -9.94
C GLY A 336 -0.95 -11.95 -8.64
N ALA A 337 -0.11 -12.98 -8.63
CA ALA A 337 0.67 -13.34 -7.47
C ALA A 337 1.97 -14.04 -7.87
N LYS A 338 3.02 -13.87 -7.07
CA LYS A 338 4.32 -14.47 -7.36
C LYS A 338 4.87 -15.19 -6.14
N THR A 339 5.43 -16.38 -6.35
CA THR A 339 6.09 -17.14 -5.28
C THR A 339 7.41 -17.74 -5.76
N TRP A 340 8.45 -17.59 -4.95
CA TRP A 340 9.74 -18.26 -5.13
C TRP A 340 9.98 -19.21 -3.95
N HIS A 341 10.17 -20.49 -4.24
CA HIS A 341 10.56 -21.51 -3.28
C HIS A 341 12.07 -21.66 -3.31
N LEU A 342 12.78 -21.21 -2.28
CA LEU A 342 14.24 -21.24 -2.18
C LEU A 342 14.73 -22.37 -1.28
N ALA A 343 13.91 -22.82 -0.33
CA ALA A 343 14.23 -23.82 0.67
C ALA A 343 13.35 -25.08 0.53
N PRO A 344 13.77 -26.24 1.09
CA PRO A 344 12.97 -27.44 1.04
C PRO A 344 11.71 -27.38 1.92
N ASN A 345 10.79 -28.30 1.66
CA ASN A 345 9.54 -28.46 2.43
C ASN A 345 8.63 -27.22 2.45
N THR A 346 8.75 -26.34 1.47
CA THR A 346 7.97 -25.11 1.38
C THR A 346 6.64 -25.31 0.63
N SER A 347 5.61 -24.51 0.96
CA SER A 347 4.33 -24.61 0.30
C SER A 347 3.72 -23.26 -0.05
N SER A 348 3.08 -23.20 -1.22
CA SER A 348 2.35 -22.01 -1.66
C SER A 348 0.97 -22.36 -2.21
N LYS A 349 0.01 -21.47 -1.94
CA LYS A 349 -1.33 -21.52 -2.52
C LYS A 349 -1.67 -20.16 -3.10
N ILE A 350 -2.06 -20.13 -4.38
CA ILE A 350 -2.53 -18.92 -5.06
C ILE A 350 -3.95 -19.17 -5.51
N VAL A 351 -4.87 -18.27 -5.15
CA VAL A 351 -6.25 -18.25 -5.61
C VAL A 351 -6.56 -16.88 -6.15
N SER A 352 -6.83 -16.78 -7.44
CA SER A 352 -7.22 -15.54 -8.10
C SER A 352 -8.64 -15.64 -8.61
N LYS A 353 -9.46 -14.64 -8.29
CA LYS A 353 -10.84 -14.52 -8.76
C LYS A 353 -11.04 -13.16 -9.40
N SER A 354 -11.66 -13.12 -10.58
CA SER A 354 -11.91 -11.84 -11.24
C SER A 354 -13.30 -11.77 -11.85
N ILE A 355 -13.84 -10.55 -11.88
CA ILE A 355 -15.11 -10.23 -12.55
C ILE A 355 -14.82 -9.09 -13.52
N SER A 356 -15.18 -9.30 -14.81
CA SER A 356 -15.17 -8.28 -15.86
C SER A 356 -16.59 -8.00 -16.29
N ALA A 357 -17.01 -6.74 -16.23
CA ALA A 357 -18.34 -6.29 -16.64
C ALA A 357 -18.26 -4.97 -17.42
N ASN A 358 -19.21 -4.72 -18.33
CA ASN A 358 -19.34 -3.45 -19.05
C ASN A 358 -18.06 -2.99 -19.76
N GLY A 359 -17.33 -3.92 -20.41
CA GLY A 359 -16.06 -3.62 -21.09
C GLY A 359 -14.84 -3.61 -20.18
N GLY A 360 -14.98 -4.02 -18.93
CA GLY A 360 -13.85 -4.13 -17.98
C GLY A 360 -12.84 -5.21 -18.37
N ILE A 361 -11.57 -4.94 -18.14
CA ILE A 361 -10.45 -5.82 -18.45
C ILE A 361 -9.79 -6.30 -17.18
N ASN A 362 -9.67 -7.63 -17.01
CA ASN A 362 -8.83 -8.24 -15.99
C ASN A 362 -7.72 -9.06 -16.67
N ILE A 363 -6.50 -8.81 -16.26
CA ILE A 363 -5.32 -9.58 -16.64
C ILE A 363 -4.80 -10.27 -15.39
N TYR A 364 -4.57 -11.58 -15.48
CA TYR A 364 -3.91 -12.35 -14.42
C TYR A 364 -2.49 -12.72 -14.83
N ARG A 365 -1.51 -12.38 -13.97
CA ARG A 365 -0.11 -12.78 -14.15
C ARG A 365 0.39 -13.50 -12.90
N GLY A 366 0.56 -14.81 -13.00
CA GLY A 366 1.09 -15.65 -11.94
C GLY A 366 2.52 -16.11 -12.20
N LEU A 367 3.30 -16.23 -11.13
CA LEU A 367 4.62 -16.87 -11.16
C LEU A 367 4.78 -17.78 -9.95
N VAL A 368 5.05 -19.05 -10.22
CA VAL A 368 5.58 -19.98 -9.20
C VAL A 368 6.91 -20.51 -9.70
N ARG A 369 7.95 -20.32 -8.89
CA ARG A 369 9.30 -20.78 -9.23
C ARG A 369 9.87 -21.60 -8.07
N ILE A 370 10.05 -22.90 -8.29
CA ILE A 370 10.72 -23.82 -7.35
C ILE A 370 12.16 -23.94 -7.79
N LEU A 371 13.11 -23.50 -6.97
CA LEU A 371 14.52 -23.50 -7.30
C LEU A 371 15.16 -24.86 -7.04
N LYS A 372 16.29 -25.08 -7.69
CA LYS A 372 17.10 -26.29 -7.44
C LYS A 372 17.49 -26.33 -5.95
N GLY A 373 17.15 -27.44 -5.27
CA GLY A 373 17.37 -27.60 -3.83
C GLY A 373 16.12 -27.40 -2.96
N ALA A 374 15.07 -26.76 -3.46
CA ALA A 374 13.78 -26.66 -2.77
C ALA A 374 12.97 -27.97 -2.87
N LYS A 375 13.55 -29.06 -2.34
CA LYS A 375 12.97 -30.41 -2.39
C LYS A 375 11.68 -30.49 -1.57
N ASN A 376 10.77 -31.39 -1.94
CA ASN A 376 9.48 -31.64 -1.28
C ASN A 376 8.59 -30.40 -1.19
N SER A 377 8.81 -29.39 -2.02
CA SER A 377 7.98 -28.19 -2.07
C SER A 377 6.75 -28.43 -2.91
N THR A 378 5.64 -27.80 -2.51
CA THR A 378 4.34 -27.91 -3.19
C THR A 378 3.78 -26.55 -3.52
N ALA A 379 3.08 -26.46 -4.65
CA ALA A 379 2.40 -25.25 -5.07
C ALA A 379 1.05 -25.58 -5.73
N THR A 380 0.04 -24.82 -5.40
CA THR A 380 -1.27 -24.88 -6.06
C THR A 380 -1.68 -23.50 -6.56
N VAL A 381 -2.25 -23.45 -7.77
CA VAL A 381 -2.74 -22.22 -8.37
C VAL A 381 -4.13 -22.47 -8.93
N SER A 382 -5.08 -21.61 -8.57
CA SER A 382 -6.42 -21.55 -9.17
C SER A 382 -6.68 -20.12 -9.64
N CYS A 383 -7.16 -19.98 -10.88
CA CYS A 383 -7.53 -18.69 -11.45
C CYS A 383 -8.89 -18.86 -12.14
N ASP A 384 -9.90 -18.18 -11.62
CA ASP A 384 -11.26 -18.23 -12.17
C ASP A 384 -11.71 -16.80 -12.53
N SER A 385 -12.30 -16.65 -13.71
CA SER A 385 -12.78 -15.36 -14.22
C SER A 385 -14.25 -15.47 -14.62
N LEU A 386 -15.03 -14.49 -14.22
CA LEU A 386 -16.41 -14.30 -14.67
C LEU A 386 -16.46 -13.08 -15.60
N ILE A 387 -17.08 -13.24 -16.77
CA ILE A 387 -17.32 -12.16 -17.74
C ILE A 387 -18.82 -11.98 -17.87
N LEU A 388 -19.28 -10.72 -17.66
CA LEU A 388 -20.69 -10.33 -17.68
C LEU A 388 -20.96 -9.30 -18.77
#